data_73f540eb259a5a5518bc64b902d7abe1
#
_entry.id   73f540eb259a5a5518bc64b902d7abe1
#
_cell.length_a   1.000
_cell.length_b   1.000
_cell.length_c   1.000
_cell.angle_alpha   90.00
_cell.angle_beta   90.00
_cell.angle_gamma   90.00
#
_symmetry.space_group_name_H-M   'P 1'
#
loop_
_entity.id
_entity.type
_entity.pdbx_description
1 polymer ?
#
loop_
_entity_poly.entity_id
_entity_poly.type
_entity_poly.pdbx_seq_one_letter_code
_entity_poly.pdbx_strand_id
1 'polypeptide(L)'
;AISMIEDMIDKYPTWTAARKELSKIYYELGQKQKAVDQLEAILAIDTTSQLPELYSLGRIYEGISEPERALACYDALLKKNPSDKALTDRATASKLALEKKRDLWKSNDVIQLQPFDSDINTPNHEFLGRWMLDGQTMVFTRRVFTQEDIFFASFDSTAGLWRIEEFTFNSPQNEGAHALSPDGNYLIFSSDNRQDGLGSSDLYLSLKQDGQWTRPTNMGPAFNNAAWDGQPCFGLDGLTLFYASARPGGMGGRDIWYVYQLSAGKWSNPINAGPAINSAGDDESPFVHYDGQTMYFMRNSKEGLGGYDLYIARRGIDGKWQKAENMGSPINTGADEGALTVHPNGMTAIITRMTEDAKNDLFEFELQEKFRSAPLQALTVTITDQGT
;
A
#
# COMPACT_ATOMS: atom_id res chain seq x y z
N ALA A 1 29.17 14.68 0.63
CA ALA A 1 29.75 13.39 0.19
C ALA A 1 29.49 13.14 -1.30
N ILE A 2 28.23 13.21 -1.76
CA ILE A 2 27.86 12.98 -3.17
C ILE A 2 28.62 13.90 -4.11
N SER A 3 28.51 15.22 -3.95
CA SER A 3 29.19 16.22 -4.78
C SER A 3 30.71 15.99 -4.87
N MET A 4 31.34 15.56 -3.79
CA MET A 4 32.77 15.25 -3.78
C MET A 4 33.10 14.04 -4.64
N ILE A 5 32.23 13.00 -4.66
CA ILE A 5 32.44 11.81 -5.51
C ILE A 5 32.15 12.16 -6.97
N GLU A 6 31.12 12.97 -7.24
CA GLU A 6 30.83 13.48 -8.59
C GLU A 6 32.01 14.28 -9.16
N ASP A 7 32.58 15.24 -8.40
CA ASP A 7 33.77 16.00 -8.80
C ASP A 7 34.98 15.08 -9.10
N MET A 8 35.11 13.99 -8.33
CA MET A 8 36.16 12.99 -8.57
C MET A 8 35.92 12.18 -9.85
N ILE A 9 34.67 11.84 -10.14
CA ILE A 9 34.30 11.13 -11.38
C ILE A 9 34.49 12.04 -12.60
N ASP A 10 34.17 13.32 -12.50
CA ASP A 10 34.39 14.30 -13.58
C ASP A 10 35.88 14.44 -13.89
N LYS A 11 36.72 14.43 -12.85
CA LYS A 11 38.16 14.49 -13.01
C LYS A 11 38.79 13.18 -13.52
N TYR A 12 38.18 12.05 -13.14
CA TYR A 12 38.65 10.69 -13.49
C TYR A 12 37.47 9.84 -13.99
N PRO A 13 37.00 10.04 -15.24
CA PRO A 13 35.77 9.41 -15.76
C PRO A 13 35.82 7.87 -15.79
N THR A 14 37.01 7.28 -15.85
CA THR A 14 37.21 5.82 -15.87
C THR A 14 37.34 5.18 -14.48
N TRP A 15 37.17 5.94 -13.39
CA TRP A 15 37.30 5.43 -12.04
C TRP A 15 36.03 4.67 -11.59
N THR A 16 36.01 3.38 -11.94
CA THR A 16 34.84 2.49 -11.70
C THR A 16 34.50 2.34 -10.21
N ALA A 17 35.51 2.33 -9.32
CA ALA A 17 35.25 2.21 -7.87
C ALA A 17 34.44 3.41 -7.30
N ALA A 18 34.74 4.63 -7.76
CA ALA A 18 33.98 5.83 -7.34
C ALA A 18 32.52 5.77 -7.84
N ARG A 19 32.32 5.37 -9.10
CA ARG A 19 30.98 5.18 -9.68
C ARG A 19 30.18 4.11 -8.93
N LYS A 20 30.84 3.01 -8.53
CA LYS A 20 30.18 1.94 -7.75
C LYS A 20 29.68 2.44 -6.40
N GLU A 21 30.50 3.20 -5.67
CA GLU A 21 30.07 3.78 -4.40
C GLU A 21 28.96 4.82 -4.60
N LEU A 22 29.04 5.66 -5.63
CA LEU A 22 27.98 6.61 -5.95
C LEU A 22 26.66 5.91 -6.32
N SER A 23 26.73 4.81 -7.08
CA SER A 23 25.56 4.00 -7.39
C SER A 23 24.86 3.46 -6.13
N LYS A 24 25.62 2.96 -5.15
CA LYS A 24 25.07 2.49 -3.88
C LYS A 24 24.38 3.63 -3.12
N ILE A 25 25.04 4.78 -3.02
CA ILE A 25 24.48 5.96 -2.33
C ILE A 25 23.18 6.39 -3.00
N TYR A 26 23.14 6.48 -4.33
CA TYR A 26 21.91 6.82 -5.04
C TYR A 26 20.80 5.79 -4.83
N TYR A 27 21.15 4.50 -4.79
CA TYR A 27 20.17 3.45 -4.51
C TYR A 27 19.59 3.56 -3.10
N GLU A 28 20.43 3.80 -2.08
CA GLU A 28 20.01 4.00 -0.68
C GLU A 28 19.14 5.26 -0.50
N LEU A 29 19.35 6.28 -1.33
CA LEU A 29 18.54 7.51 -1.35
C LEU A 29 17.26 7.38 -2.21
N GLY A 30 16.96 6.19 -2.74
CA GLY A 30 15.81 5.98 -3.62
C GLY A 30 15.96 6.53 -5.04
N GLN A 31 17.09 7.17 -5.38
CA GLN A 31 17.37 7.74 -6.70
C GLN A 31 17.83 6.64 -7.68
N LYS A 32 16.95 5.67 -7.91
CA LYS A 32 17.27 4.41 -8.61
C LYS A 32 17.78 4.64 -10.03
N GLN A 33 17.23 5.62 -10.78
CA GLN A 33 17.71 5.92 -12.13
C GLN A 33 19.17 6.40 -12.13
N LYS A 34 19.55 7.29 -11.21
CA LYS A 34 20.95 7.73 -11.09
C LYS A 34 21.88 6.58 -10.71
N ALA A 35 21.40 5.63 -9.91
CA ALA A 35 22.17 4.43 -9.60
C ALA A 35 22.40 3.56 -10.86
N VAL A 36 21.38 3.40 -11.71
CA VAL A 36 21.47 2.74 -13.02
C VAL A 36 22.55 3.42 -13.89
N ASP A 37 22.47 4.73 -14.04
CA ASP A 37 23.39 5.50 -14.89
C ASP A 37 24.86 5.28 -14.50
N GLN A 38 25.16 5.18 -13.21
CA GLN A 38 26.51 4.90 -12.74
C GLN A 38 26.95 3.47 -13.07
N LEU A 39 26.07 2.47 -12.93
CA LEU A 39 26.43 1.06 -13.26
C LEU A 39 26.54 0.85 -14.76
N GLU A 40 25.69 1.45 -15.59
CA GLU A 40 25.83 1.41 -17.05
C GLU A 40 27.14 2.06 -17.52
N ALA A 41 27.52 3.19 -16.91
CA ALA A 41 28.81 3.82 -17.18
C ALA A 41 30.00 2.91 -16.82
N ILE A 42 29.93 2.13 -15.75
CA ILE A 42 30.94 1.13 -15.39
C ILE A 42 31.05 0.05 -16.48
N LEU A 43 29.89 -0.49 -16.89
CA LEU A 43 29.83 -1.54 -17.90
C LEU A 43 30.34 -1.07 -19.27
N ALA A 44 30.17 0.22 -19.60
CA ALA A 44 30.68 0.81 -20.82
C ALA A 44 32.21 0.93 -20.82
N ILE A 45 32.87 1.06 -19.64
CA ILE A 45 34.31 1.14 -19.49
C ILE A 45 34.94 -0.24 -19.63
N ASP A 46 34.40 -1.27 -19.00
CA ASP A 46 34.91 -2.65 -19.01
C ASP A 46 33.75 -3.66 -18.98
N THR A 47 33.55 -4.34 -20.10
CA THR A 47 32.52 -5.36 -20.26
C THR A 47 32.96 -6.76 -19.80
N THR A 48 34.22 -6.96 -19.45
CA THR A 48 34.80 -8.30 -19.30
C THR A 48 34.86 -8.79 -17.85
N SER A 49 35.08 -7.90 -16.88
CA SER A 49 35.35 -8.25 -15.49
C SER A 49 34.23 -7.85 -14.48
N GLN A 50 33.17 -7.20 -14.95
CA GLN A 50 32.18 -6.53 -14.09
C GLN A 50 30.89 -7.37 -13.86
N LEU A 51 31.07 -8.64 -13.49
CA LEU A 51 29.94 -9.54 -13.26
C LEU A 51 29.06 -9.18 -12.05
N PRO A 52 29.63 -8.74 -10.91
CA PRO A 52 28.81 -8.25 -9.78
C PRO A 52 27.97 -7.02 -10.13
N GLU A 53 28.49 -6.14 -10.98
CA GLU A 53 27.81 -4.94 -11.45
C GLU A 53 26.62 -5.29 -12.35
N LEU A 54 26.75 -6.30 -13.23
CA LEU A 54 25.62 -6.83 -14.00
C LEU A 54 24.51 -7.37 -13.09
N TYR A 55 24.86 -8.10 -12.04
CA TYR A 55 23.89 -8.56 -11.07
C TYR A 55 23.19 -7.41 -10.36
N SER A 56 23.97 -6.43 -9.89
CA SER A 56 23.43 -5.24 -9.19
C SER A 56 22.51 -4.43 -10.10
N LEU A 57 22.90 -4.23 -11.36
CA LEU A 57 22.09 -3.54 -12.36
C LEU A 57 20.77 -4.28 -12.61
N GLY A 58 20.82 -5.61 -12.76
CA GLY A 58 19.62 -6.44 -12.89
C GLY A 58 18.67 -6.27 -11.71
N ARG A 59 19.18 -6.24 -10.46
CA ARG A 59 18.38 -6.01 -9.26
C ARG A 59 17.73 -4.62 -9.23
N ILE A 60 18.45 -3.59 -9.69
CA ILE A 60 17.89 -2.23 -9.76
C ILE A 60 16.79 -2.16 -10.83
N TYR A 61 17.01 -2.79 -12.00
CA TYR A 61 15.97 -2.86 -13.04
C TYR A 61 14.71 -3.59 -12.58
N GLU A 62 14.82 -4.65 -11.76
CA GLU A 62 13.64 -5.24 -11.09
C GLU A 62 12.90 -4.18 -10.26
N GLY A 63 13.65 -3.42 -9.45
CA GLY A 63 13.09 -2.41 -8.55
C GLY A 63 12.51 -1.16 -9.22
N ILE A 64 12.78 -0.94 -10.52
CA ILE A 64 12.18 0.14 -11.33
C ILE A 64 11.23 -0.38 -12.41
N SER A 65 10.79 -1.63 -12.28
CA SER A 65 9.79 -2.25 -13.16
C SER A 65 10.24 -2.43 -14.62
N GLU A 66 11.53 -2.69 -14.82
CA GLU A 66 12.16 -2.93 -16.12
C GLU A 66 12.62 -4.41 -16.25
N PRO A 67 11.68 -5.39 -16.21
CA PRO A 67 12.01 -6.80 -16.09
C PRO A 67 12.81 -7.35 -17.30
N GLU A 68 12.55 -6.86 -18.50
CA GLU A 68 13.26 -7.31 -19.71
C GLU A 68 14.74 -6.86 -19.66
N ARG A 69 15.02 -5.66 -19.14
CA ARG A 69 16.37 -5.17 -18.92
C ARG A 69 17.06 -5.95 -17.80
N ALA A 70 16.33 -6.28 -16.72
CA ALA A 70 16.84 -7.13 -15.65
C ALA A 70 17.20 -8.53 -16.16
N LEU A 71 16.32 -9.17 -16.93
CA LEU A 71 16.58 -10.46 -17.57
C LEU A 71 17.81 -10.41 -18.48
N ALA A 72 17.95 -9.36 -19.29
CA ALA A 72 19.11 -9.17 -20.15
C ALA A 72 20.43 -9.09 -19.35
N CYS A 73 20.43 -8.43 -18.18
CA CYS A 73 21.58 -8.37 -17.28
C CYS A 73 21.94 -9.76 -16.74
N TYR A 74 20.96 -10.53 -16.27
CA TYR A 74 21.20 -11.89 -15.75
C TYR A 74 21.65 -12.84 -16.84
N ASP A 75 21.06 -12.77 -18.03
CA ASP A 75 21.48 -13.57 -19.19
C ASP A 75 22.91 -13.24 -19.61
N ALA A 76 23.27 -11.95 -19.66
CA ALA A 76 24.63 -11.51 -19.97
C ALA A 76 25.64 -12.02 -18.93
N LEU A 77 25.28 -12.00 -17.64
CA LEU A 77 26.11 -12.52 -16.56
C LEU A 77 26.29 -14.03 -16.69
N LEU A 78 25.22 -14.78 -16.83
CA LEU A 78 25.24 -16.25 -16.89
C LEU A 78 25.98 -16.75 -18.16
N LYS A 79 25.82 -16.05 -19.29
CA LYS A 79 26.50 -16.36 -20.55
C LYS A 79 28.04 -16.29 -20.42
N LYS A 80 28.52 -15.42 -19.51
CA LYS A 80 30.00 -15.32 -19.25
C LYS A 80 30.53 -16.47 -18.40
N ASN A 81 29.68 -17.38 -17.95
CA ASN A 81 30.03 -18.57 -17.15
C ASN A 81 30.95 -18.26 -15.98
N PRO A 82 30.51 -17.43 -15.00
CA PRO A 82 31.37 -16.99 -13.92
C PRO A 82 31.87 -18.15 -13.06
N SER A 83 33.10 -18.07 -12.60
CA SER A 83 33.67 -19.04 -11.64
C SER A 83 33.11 -18.87 -10.22
N ASP A 84 32.50 -17.71 -9.90
CA ASP A 84 31.81 -17.46 -8.65
C ASP A 84 30.44 -18.16 -8.66
N LYS A 85 30.40 -19.33 -8.01
CA LYS A 85 29.20 -20.14 -7.91
C LYS A 85 28.07 -19.40 -7.16
N ALA A 86 28.38 -18.64 -6.11
CA ALA A 86 27.37 -17.93 -5.33
C ALA A 86 26.70 -16.82 -6.17
N LEU A 87 27.46 -16.14 -7.00
CA LEU A 87 26.93 -15.14 -7.93
C LEU A 87 26.06 -15.81 -9.02
N THR A 88 26.51 -16.93 -9.56
CA THR A 88 25.76 -17.72 -10.57
C THR A 88 24.45 -18.21 -10.00
N ASP A 89 24.45 -18.78 -8.80
CA ASP A 89 23.25 -19.31 -8.15
C ASP A 89 22.23 -18.17 -7.89
N ARG A 90 22.69 -17.00 -7.42
CA ARG A 90 21.84 -15.82 -7.22
C ARG A 90 21.24 -15.30 -8.53
N ALA A 91 22.05 -15.14 -9.56
CA ALA A 91 21.58 -14.66 -10.87
C ALA A 91 20.56 -15.64 -11.50
N THR A 92 20.82 -16.95 -11.38
CA THR A 92 19.89 -17.99 -11.86
C THR A 92 18.56 -17.92 -11.09
N ALA A 93 18.61 -17.80 -9.76
CA ALA A 93 17.42 -17.70 -8.95
C ALA A 93 16.59 -16.44 -9.27
N SER A 94 17.26 -15.28 -9.42
CA SER A 94 16.59 -14.03 -9.80
C SER A 94 15.95 -14.11 -11.19
N LYS A 95 16.69 -14.65 -12.17
CA LYS A 95 16.16 -14.86 -13.52
C LYS A 95 14.93 -15.75 -13.51
N LEU A 96 14.99 -16.91 -12.84
CA LEU A 96 13.86 -17.85 -12.76
C LEU A 96 12.64 -17.23 -12.07
N ALA A 97 12.87 -16.42 -11.03
CA ALA A 97 11.80 -15.70 -10.34
C ALA A 97 11.11 -14.69 -11.28
N LEU A 98 11.87 -13.92 -12.05
CA LEU A 98 11.33 -12.99 -13.05
C LEU A 98 10.55 -13.69 -14.16
N GLU A 99 11.09 -14.81 -14.67
CA GLU A 99 10.41 -15.58 -15.72
C GLU A 99 9.05 -16.13 -15.23
N LYS A 100 8.97 -16.56 -13.98
CA LYS A 100 7.69 -16.98 -13.35
C LYS A 100 6.68 -15.85 -13.20
N LYS A 101 7.17 -14.64 -12.96
CA LYS A 101 6.34 -13.43 -12.79
C LYS A 101 6.06 -12.70 -14.11
N ARG A 102 6.55 -13.22 -15.22
CA ARG A 102 6.48 -12.55 -16.53
C ARG A 102 5.07 -12.11 -16.90
N ASP A 103 4.04 -12.90 -16.58
CA ASP A 103 2.65 -12.56 -16.92
C ASP A 103 2.12 -11.39 -16.08
N LEU A 104 2.63 -11.21 -14.86
CA LEU A 104 2.31 -10.04 -14.02
C LEU A 104 2.95 -8.74 -14.55
N TRP A 105 4.11 -8.86 -15.22
CA TRP A 105 4.79 -7.72 -15.85
C TRP A 105 4.22 -7.35 -17.21
N LYS A 106 3.59 -8.31 -17.92
CA LYS A 106 3.04 -8.09 -19.26
C LYS A 106 1.73 -7.32 -19.18
N SER A 107 1.83 -6.00 -19.22
CA SER A 107 0.68 -5.14 -19.48
C SER A 107 1.07 -4.09 -20.52
N ASN A 108 0.20 -3.89 -21.50
CA ASN A 108 0.28 -2.75 -22.41
C ASN A 108 -0.47 -1.54 -21.85
N ASP A 109 -1.07 -1.68 -20.66
CA ASP A 109 -1.82 -0.61 -20.02
C ASP A 109 -0.86 0.43 -19.47
N VAL A 110 -1.23 1.68 -19.61
CA VAL A 110 -0.52 2.81 -18.99
C VAL A 110 -1.45 3.41 -17.96
N ILE A 111 -1.04 3.44 -16.70
CA ILE A 111 -1.71 4.24 -15.70
C ILE A 111 -1.00 5.58 -15.57
N GLN A 112 -1.77 6.65 -15.53
CA GLN A 112 -1.26 7.99 -15.26
C GLN A 112 -1.56 8.31 -13.80
N LEU A 113 -0.55 8.14 -12.96
CA LEU A 113 -0.63 8.59 -11.58
C LEU A 113 -0.56 10.11 -11.55
N GLN A 114 -1.59 10.74 -11.01
CA GLN A 114 -1.61 12.17 -10.75
C GLN A 114 -1.40 12.39 -9.25
N PRO A 115 -0.46 13.26 -8.83
CA PRO A 115 -0.40 13.66 -7.44
C PRO A 115 -1.77 14.16 -6.99
N PHE A 116 -2.21 13.72 -5.83
CA PHE A 116 -3.46 14.24 -5.26
C PHE A 116 -3.29 15.72 -4.91
N ASP A 117 -4.40 16.39 -4.59
CA ASP A 117 -4.43 17.84 -4.37
C ASP A 117 -3.36 18.33 -3.37
N SER A 118 -2.77 19.49 -3.65
CA SER A 118 -1.73 20.11 -2.82
C SER A 118 -2.21 20.60 -1.45
N ASP A 119 -3.53 20.76 -1.24
CA ASP A 119 -4.09 21.03 0.08
C ASP A 119 -3.94 19.79 1.00
N ILE A 120 -3.92 18.61 0.40
CA ILE A 120 -3.77 17.32 1.10
C ILE A 120 -2.31 16.87 1.10
N ASN A 121 -1.67 16.75 -0.08
CA ASN A 121 -0.24 16.44 -0.17
C ASN A 121 0.59 17.66 0.24
N THR A 122 1.26 17.57 1.38
CA THR A 122 2.09 18.65 1.93
C THR A 122 3.59 18.28 1.85
N PRO A 123 4.52 19.08 2.33
CA PRO A 123 5.91 18.65 2.49
C PRO A 123 6.14 17.49 3.46
N ASN A 124 5.11 17.05 4.18
CA ASN A 124 5.14 15.89 5.08
C ASN A 124 4.81 14.59 4.34
N HIS A 125 4.54 13.51 5.09
CA HIS A 125 4.08 12.26 4.51
C HIS A 125 2.56 12.16 4.66
N GLU A 126 1.86 11.91 3.57
CA GLU A 126 0.43 11.61 3.56
C GLU A 126 0.19 10.19 3.05
N PHE A 127 -0.64 9.44 3.74
CA PHE A 127 -0.93 8.05 3.38
C PHE A 127 -2.29 7.59 3.89
N LEU A 128 -2.73 6.41 3.41
CA LEU A 128 -3.99 5.79 3.79
C LEU A 128 -5.21 6.69 3.53
N GLY A 129 -5.20 7.46 2.42
CA GLY A 129 -6.36 8.25 2.02
C GLY A 129 -7.55 7.35 1.73
N ARG A 130 -8.68 7.60 2.40
CA ARG A 130 -9.87 6.77 2.31
C ARG A 130 -11.11 7.61 2.05
N TRP A 131 -11.72 7.42 0.90
CA TRP A 131 -12.98 8.07 0.56
C TRP A 131 -14.12 7.62 1.46
N MET A 132 -15.00 8.57 1.76
CA MET A 132 -16.30 8.29 2.34
C MET A 132 -17.32 7.95 1.26
N LEU A 133 -18.46 7.43 1.69
CA LEU A 133 -19.58 7.04 0.83
C LEU A 133 -20.13 8.20 -0.02
N ASP A 134 -20.00 9.44 0.46
CA ASP A 134 -20.44 10.66 -0.24
C ASP A 134 -19.56 11.02 -1.45
N GLY A 135 -18.36 10.43 -1.56
CA GLY A 135 -17.39 10.74 -2.60
C GLY A 135 -16.81 12.16 -2.56
N GLN A 136 -17.06 12.89 -1.47
CA GLN A 136 -16.59 14.27 -1.27
C GLN A 136 -15.80 14.44 0.02
N THR A 137 -15.90 13.48 0.92
CA THR A 137 -15.14 13.45 2.17
C THR A 137 -14.09 12.35 2.12
N MET A 138 -12.92 12.64 2.64
CA MET A 138 -11.82 11.70 2.80
C MET A 138 -11.27 11.76 4.22
N VAL A 139 -10.81 10.63 4.73
CA VAL A 139 -10.00 10.56 5.94
C VAL A 139 -8.61 10.07 5.52
N PHE A 140 -7.55 10.65 6.06
CA PHE A 140 -6.18 10.28 5.75
C PHE A 140 -5.27 10.42 6.97
N THR A 141 -4.10 9.81 6.91
CA THR A 141 -3.06 9.94 7.93
C THR A 141 -1.97 10.85 7.40
N ARG A 142 -1.53 11.82 8.22
CA ARG A 142 -0.36 12.65 7.97
C ARG A 142 0.69 12.38 9.02
N ARG A 143 1.93 12.18 8.58
CA ARG A 143 3.07 12.03 9.48
C ARG A 143 3.99 13.24 9.39
N VAL A 144 4.11 13.94 10.51
CA VAL A 144 5.03 15.07 10.69
C VAL A 144 6.20 14.59 11.55
N PHE A 145 7.40 14.52 11.00
CA PHE A 145 8.56 13.85 11.60
C PHE A 145 8.26 12.37 11.91
N THR A 146 8.00 12.03 13.16
CA THR A 146 7.69 10.67 13.62
C THR A 146 6.26 10.51 14.13
N GLN A 147 5.50 11.61 14.20
CA GLN A 147 4.13 11.65 14.72
C GLN A 147 3.13 11.44 13.58
N GLU A 148 2.28 10.45 13.72
CA GLU A 148 1.19 10.15 12.81
C GLU A 148 -0.14 10.58 13.41
N ASP A 149 -0.89 11.39 12.67
CA ASP A 149 -2.16 11.97 13.08
C ASP A 149 -3.24 11.76 12.00
N ILE A 150 -4.49 11.66 12.42
CA ILE A 150 -5.65 11.50 11.54
C ILE A 150 -6.22 12.86 11.17
N PHE A 151 -6.54 13.04 9.89
CA PHE A 151 -7.15 14.22 9.32
C PHE A 151 -8.40 13.86 8.51
N PHE A 152 -9.35 14.76 8.54
CA PHE A 152 -10.52 14.75 7.67
C PHE A 152 -10.36 15.82 6.61
N ALA A 153 -10.74 15.49 5.38
CA ALA A 153 -10.77 16.43 4.26
C ALA A 153 -12.17 16.41 3.64
N SER A 154 -12.77 17.56 3.43
CA SER A 154 -14.04 17.71 2.74
C SER A 154 -13.90 18.68 1.57
N PHE A 155 -14.35 18.27 0.39
CA PHE A 155 -14.26 19.11 -0.80
C PHE A 155 -15.41 20.11 -0.86
N ASP A 156 -15.08 21.40 -0.84
CA ASP A 156 -16.04 22.47 -1.06
C ASP A 156 -16.13 22.75 -2.57
N SER A 157 -17.14 22.18 -3.22
CA SER A 157 -17.35 22.31 -4.66
C SER A 157 -17.66 23.75 -5.10
N THR A 158 -18.11 24.61 -4.17
CA THR A 158 -18.38 26.01 -4.48
C THR A 158 -17.11 26.83 -4.50
N ALA A 159 -16.20 26.56 -3.56
CA ALA A 159 -14.89 27.22 -3.45
C ALA A 159 -13.81 26.52 -4.31
N GLY A 160 -14.03 25.27 -4.71
CA GLY A 160 -13.07 24.46 -5.48
C GLY A 160 -11.80 24.09 -4.67
N LEU A 161 -11.93 23.91 -3.35
CA LEU A 161 -10.80 23.63 -2.46
C LEU A 161 -11.18 22.61 -1.39
N TRP A 162 -10.18 21.96 -0.83
CA TRP A 162 -10.31 21.05 0.29
C TRP A 162 -10.28 21.80 1.63
N ARG A 163 -11.21 21.48 2.51
CA ARG A 163 -11.19 21.89 3.92
C ARG A 163 -10.62 20.77 4.75
N ILE A 164 -9.51 21.01 5.42
CA ILE A 164 -8.78 20.02 6.20
C ILE A 164 -9.03 20.29 7.68
N GLU A 165 -9.46 19.26 8.41
CA GLU A 165 -9.67 19.30 9.85
C GLU A 165 -8.89 18.17 10.52
N GLU A 166 -8.16 18.50 11.57
CA GLU A 166 -7.46 17.53 12.38
C GLU A 166 -8.44 16.78 13.29
N PHE A 167 -8.22 15.48 13.49
CA PHE A 167 -9.01 14.72 14.45
C PHE A 167 -8.79 15.23 15.87
N THR A 168 -9.85 15.61 16.55
CA THR A 168 -9.83 16.29 17.85
C THR A 168 -9.08 15.51 18.95
N PHE A 169 -8.94 14.20 18.81
CA PHE A 169 -8.31 13.32 19.81
C PHE A 169 -7.00 12.70 19.33
N ASN A 170 -6.34 13.30 18.33
CA ASN A 170 -4.93 12.99 18.08
C ASN A 170 -4.11 13.20 19.35
N SER A 171 -3.15 12.34 19.62
CA SER A 171 -2.42 12.28 20.86
C SER A 171 -0.90 12.24 20.61
N PRO A 172 -0.03 12.26 21.62
CA PRO A 172 1.39 12.07 21.42
C PRO A 172 1.81 10.68 20.92
N GLN A 173 0.90 9.72 20.89
CA GLN A 173 1.08 8.43 20.24
C GLN A 173 0.69 8.53 18.76
N ASN A 174 1.12 7.56 17.95
CA ASN A 174 0.72 7.51 16.55
C ASN A 174 -0.74 7.05 16.45
N GLU A 175 -1.57 7.83 15.77
CA GLU A 175 -2.90 7.49 15.34
C GLU A 175 -2.93 7.40 13.81
N GLY A 176 -3.31 6.25 13.27
CA GLY A 176 -3.33 6.07 11.82
C GLY A 176 -4.21 4.89 11.40
N ALA A 177 -4.10 4.53 10.12
CA ALA A 177 -4.78 3.35 9.58
C ALA A 177 -6.24 3.23 10.07
N HIS A 178 -7.07 4.11 9.59
CA HIS A 178 -8.42 4.39 10.09
C HIS A 178 -9.50 3.78 9.20
N ALA A 179 -10.71 3.62 9.75
CA ALA A 179 -11.95 3.33 9.04
C ALA A 179 -13.10 4.14 9.64
N LEU A 180 -13.85 4.80 8.80
CA LEU A 180 -15.08 5.45 9.16
C LEU A 180 -16.26 4.56 8.74
N SER A 181 -17.27 4.40 9.61
CA SER A 181 -18.47 3.64 9.25
C SER A 181 -19.21 4.28 8.08
N PRO A 182 -19.98 3.53 7.28
CA PRO A 182 -20.73 4.08 6.15
C PRO A 182 -21.67 5.23 6.51
N ASP A 183 -22.18 5.25 7.75
CA ASP A 183 -23.04 6.32 8.29
C ASP A 183 -22.26 7.50 8.89
N GLY A 184 -20.92 7.41 8.94
CA GLY A 184 -20.03 8.45 9.45
C GLY A 184 -20.03 8.63 10.99
N ASN A 185 -20.62 7.70 11.75
CA ASN A 185 -20.77 7.84 13.20
C ASN A 185 -19.73 7.09 14.04
N TYR A 186 -18.98 6.17 13.43
CA TYR A 186 -17.94 5.36 14.10
C TYR A 186 -16.61 5.56 13.38
N LEU A 187 -15.61 6.06 14.10
CA LEU A 187 -14.23 6.08 13.64
C LEU A 187 -13.46 5.01 14.40
N ILE A 188 -12.95 4.00 13.67
CA ILE A 188 -12.02 3.00 14.22
C ILE A 188 -10.65 3.27 13.61
N PHE A 189 -9.60 3.22 14.42
CA PHE A 189 -8.24 3.48 13.98
C PHE A 189 -7.23 2.68 14.80
N SER A 190 -6.03 2.52 14.26
CA SER A 190 -4.90 1.93 14.96
C SER A 190 -4.16 2.98 15.76
N SER A 191 -3.72 2.65 16.96
CA SER A 191 -2.81 3.48 17.72
C SER A 191 -1.76 2.64 18.43
N ASP A 192 -0.53 3.11 18.38
CA ASP A 192 0.63 2.39 18.86
C ASP A 192 0.96 2.75 20.32
N ASN A 193 1.38 1.74 21.08
CA ASN A 193 2.00 1.93 22.40
C ASN A 193 1.22 2.78 23.40
N ARG A 194 -0.12 2.79 23.34
CA ARG A 194 -0.96 3.44 24.34
C ARG A 194 -0.93 2.66 25.66
N GLN A 195 -1.07 3.38 26.80
CA GLN A 195 -1.03 2.78 28.13
C GLN A 195 -2.17 1.77 28.40
N ASP A 196 -3.30 1.93 27.73
CA ASP A 196 -4.47 1.05 27.80
C ASP A 196 -4.48 -0.01 26.67
N GLY A 197 -3.37 -0.13 25.90
CA GLY A 197 -3.18 -1.11 24.85
C GLY A 197 -2.91 -2.52 25.39
N LEU A 198 -3.21 -3.52 24.58
CA LEU A 198 -2.95 -4.95 24.84
C LEU A 198 -1.72 -5.44 24.08
N GLY A 199 -1.43 -4.85 22.92
CA GLY A 199 -0.33 -5.19 22.02
C GLY A 199 0.55 -4.00 21.66
N SER A 200 1.37 -4.17 20.61
CA SER A 200 2.22 -3.10 20.07
C SER A 200 1.41 -2.06 19.31
N SER A 201 0.32 -2.46 18.71
CA SER A 201 -0.69 -1.62 18.07
C SER A 201 -2.05 -2.21 18.33
N ASP A 202 -3.03 -1.39 18.66
CA ASP A 202 -4.40 -1.80 18.98
C ASP A 202 -5.42 -0.93 18.22
N LEU A 203 -6.62 -1.50 18.05
CA LEU A 203 -7.78 -0.78 17.49
C LEU A 203 -8.49 0.00 18.59
N TYR A 204 -8.78 1.26 18.27
CA TYR A 204 -9.53 2.21 19.11
C TYR A 204 -10.79 2.68 18.40
N LEU A 205 -11.84 2.94 19.15
CA LEU A 205 -13.14 3.42 18.66
C LEU A 205 -13.44 4.80 19.23
N SER A 206 -13.80 5.74 18.37
CA SER A 206 -14.44 7.01 18.70
C SER A 206 -15.83 7.06 18.07
N LEU A 207 -16.81 7.56 18.80
CA LEU A 207 -18.19 7.72 18.34
C LEU A 207 -18.47 9.19 18.04
N LYS A 208 -19.29 9.46 17.04
CA LYS A 208 -19.80 10.81 16.79
C LYS A 208 -21.15 10.99 17.48
N GLN A 209 -21.21 11.86 18.47
CA GLN A 209 -22.41 12.18 19.25
C GLN A 209 -22.65 13.69 19.16
N ASP A 210 -23.85 14.09 18.79
CA ASP A 210 -24.21 15.50 18.60
C ASP A 210 -23.24 16.30 17.72
N GLY A 211 -22.70 15.62 16.67
CA GLY A 211 -21.73 16.18 15.75
C GLY A 211 -20.27 16.24 16.25
N GLN A 212 -20.01 15.81 17.48
CA GLN A 212 -18.68 15.82 18.09
C GLN A 212 -18.16 14.39 18.28
N TRP A 213 -16.85 14.18 18.09
CA TRP A 213 -16.21 12.92 18.39
C TRP A 213 -16.06 12.71 19.90
N THR A 214 -16.30 11.50 20.38
CA THR A 214 -16.03 11.11 21.75
C THR A 214 -14.55 10.74 21.94
N ARG A 215 -14.06 10.78 23.18
CA ARG A 215 -12.72 10.29 23.48
C ARG A 215 -12.59 8.83 23.04
N PRO A 216 -11.53 8.45 22.31
CA PRO A 216 -11.31 7.09 21.86
C PRO A 216 -11.19 6.10 23.03
N THR A 217 -11.73 4.92 22.83
CA THR A 217 -11.64 3.79 23.78
C THR A 217 -11.03 2.58 23.08
N ASN A 218 -10.14 1.85 23.81
CA ASN A 218 -9.62 0.58 23.31
C ASN A 218 -10.77 -0.39 23.06
N MET A 219 -10.79 -1.07 21.91
CA MET A 219 -11.88 -1.99 21.55
C MET A 219 -11.82 -3.32 22.32
N GLY A 220 -10.78 -3.51 23.14
CA GLY A 220 -10.63 -4.63 24.05
C GLY A 220 -10.30 -5.98 23.40
N PRO A 221 -10.28 -7.07 24.20
CA PRO A 221 -9.75 -8.35 23.76
C PRO A 221 -10.60 -9.11 22.72
N ALA A 222 -11.79 -8.61 22.39
CA ALA A 222 -12.56 -9.14 21.27
C ALA A 222 -11.95 -8.76 19.91
N PHE A 223 -11.17 -7.67 19.87
CA PHE A 223 -10.51 -7.17 18.67
C PHE A 223 -8.99 -7.24 18.80
N ASN A 224 -8.46 -6.77 19.90
CA ASN A 224 -7.05 -6.59 20.17
C ASN A 224 -6.46 -7.78 20.93
N ASN A 225 -5.18 -8.03 20.76
CA ASN A 225 -4.42 -9.05 21.45
C ASN A 225 -2.98 -8.58 21.74
N ALA A 226 -2.13 -9.47 22.28
CA ALA A 226 -0.74 -9.11 22.60
C ALA A 226 0.16 -8.88 21.36
N ALA A 227 -0.32 -9.20 20.15
CA ALA A 227 0.40 -8.94 18.92
C ALA A 227 0.01 -7.56 18.34
N TRP A 228 0.28 -7.35 17.07
CA TRP A 228 -0.11 -6.14 16.32
C TRP A 228 -1.51 -6.35 15.72
N ASP A 229 -2.41 -5.41 15.96
CA ASP A 229 -3.74 -5.33 15.36
C ASP A 229 -3.94 -3.93 14.75
N GLY A 230 -4.36 -3.84 13.49
CA GLY A 230 -4.46 -2.55 12.83
C GLY A 230 -5.16 -2.57 11.47
N GLN A 231 -5.15 -1.41 10.79
CA GLN A 231 -5.65 -1.20 9.43
C GLN A 231 -7.11 -1.67 9.26
N PRO A 232 -8.05 -1.12 10.04
CA PRO A 232 -9.45 -1.50 10.00
C PRO A 232 -10.12 -1.09 8.69
N CYS A 233 -11.16 -1.81 8.31
CA CYS A 233 -12.08 -1.47 7.22
C CYS A 233 -13.48 -1.96 7.52
N PHE A 234 -14.48 -1.09 7.46
CA PHE A 234 -15.88 -1.52 7.53
C PHE A 234 -16.32 -2.22 6.24
N GLY A 235 -17.18 -3.24 6.39
CA GLY A 235 -18.02 -3.68 5.30
C GLY A 235 -19.13 -2.65 5.01
N LEU A 236 -19.73 -2.73 3.82
CA LEU A 236 -20.86 -1.85 3.44
C LEU A 236 -22.03 -1.91 4.43
N ASP A 237 -22.23 -3.06 5.07
CA ASP A 237 -23.28 -3.28 6.06
C ASP A 237 -23.10 -2.47 7.35
N GLY A 238 -21.92 -1.86 7.55
CA GLY A 238 -21.54 -1.18 8.82
C GLY A 238 -21.46 -2.12 10.03
N LEU A 239 -21.73 -3.41 9.82
CA LEU A 239 -21.80 -4.43 10.87
C LEU A 239 -20.63 -5.42 10.82
N THR A 240 -19.89 -5.46 9.72
CA THR A 240 -18.68 -6.26 9.56
C THR A 240 -17.46 -5.34 9.59
N LEU A 241 -16.45 -5.71 10.39
CA LEU A 241 -15.16 -5.01 10.45
C LEU A 241 -14.07 -5.98 10.04
N PHE A 242 -13.34 -5.65 8.99
CA PHE A 242 -12.10 -6.30 8.57
C PHE A 242 -10.91 -5.55 9.16
N TYR A 243 -9.82 -6.25 9.46
CA TYR A 243 -8.57 -5.64 9.92
C TYR A 243 -7.41 -6.62 9.77
N ALA A 244 -6.19 -6.10 9.74
CA ALA A 244 -4.99 -6.92 9.74
C ALA A 244 -4.53 -7.23 11.17
N SER A 245 -4.04 -8.44 11.39
CA SER A 245 -3.59 -8.88 12.72
C SER A 245 -2.49 -9.92 12.62
N ALA A 246 -1.48 -9.80 13.49
CA ALA A 246 -0.43 -10.79 13.66
C ALA A 246 -0.77 -11.85 14.74
N ARG A 247 -2.06 -12.03 15.04
CA ARG A 247 -2.52 -13.00 16.06
C ARG A 247 -2.22 -14.45 15.69
N PRO A 248 -1.98 -15.32 16.68
CA PRO A 248 -1.80 -16.75 16.44
C PRO A 248 -3.00 -17.39 15.74
N GLY A 249 -2.73 -18.39 14.90
CA GLY A 249 -3.75 -19.13 14.17
C GLY A 249 -4.03 -18.57 12.78
N GLY A 250 -3.22 -17.62 12.30
CA GLY A 250 -3.20 -17.14 10.94
C GLY A 250 -2.50 -18.10 9.97
N MET A 251 -2.36 -17.66 8.73
CA MET A 251 -1.72 -18.41 7.64
C MET A 251 -0.30 -17.92 7.36
N GLY A 252 -0.04 -16.63 7.63
CA GLY A 252 1.24 -15.95 7.41
C GLY A 252 1.73 -15.19 8.63
N GLY A 253 2.40 -14.06 8.39
CA GLY A 253 2.83 -13.15 9.45
C GLY A 253 1.66 -12.30 9.94
N ARG A 254 1.18 -11.38 9.10
CA ARG A 254 -0.07 -10.65 9.31
C ARG A 254 -1.11 -11.17 8.34
N ASP A 255 -2.31 -11.41 8.84
CA ASP A 255 -3.45 -11.87 8.07
C ASP A 255 -4.60 -10.89 8.18
N ILE A 256 -5.50 -10.88 7.21
CA ILE A 256 -6.78 -10.20 7.27
C ILE A 256 -7.75 -11.08 8.06
N TRP A 257 -8.31 -10.49 9.10
CA TRP A 257 -9.35 -11.06 9.96
C TRP A 257 -10.61 -10.21 9.87
N TYR A 258 -11.73 -10.76 10.29
CA TYR A 258 -12.97 -10.00 10.42
C TYR A 258 -13.77 -10.42 11.64
N VAL A 259 -14.57 -9.50 12.12
CA VAL A 259 -15.61 -9.68 13.12
C VAL A 259 -16.91 -9.15 12.56
N TYR A 260 -18.05 -9.64 13.05
CA TYR A 260 -19.35 -9.09 12.74
C TYR A 260 -20.14 -8.83 14.00
N GLN A 261 -21.00 -7.81 13.95
CA GLN A 261 -21.81 -7.42 15.08
C GLN A 261 -22.98 -8.40 15.27
N LEU A 262 -23.06 -9.00 16.46
CA LEU A 262 -24.14 -9.94 16.86
C LEU A 262 -25.37 -9.19 17.38
N SER A 263 -25.13 -8.08 18.07
CA SER A 263 -26.13 -7.14 18.58
C SER A 263 -25.43 -5.83 18.94
N ALA A 264 -26.15 -4.78 19.27
CA ALA A 264 -25.56 -3.50 19.64
C ALA A 264 -24.44 -3.67 20.70
N GLY A 265 -23.23 -3.26 20.34
CA GLY A 265 -22.02 -3.35 21.18
C GLY A 265 -21.45 -4.76 21.42
N LYS A 266 -22.03 -5.81 20.80
CA LYS A 266 -21.54 -7.18 20.92
C LYS A 266 -21.08 -7.73 19.59
N TRP A 267 -19.84 -8.18 19.52
CA TRP A 267 -19.18 -8.66 18.32
C TRP A 267 -18.87 -10.17 18.40
N SER A 268 -18.72 -10.80 17.26
CA SER A 268 -18.23 -12.18 17.16
C SER A 268 -16.77 -12.28 17.61
N ASN A 269 -16.28 -13.49 17.84
CA ASN A 269 -14.85 -13.71 17.90
C ASN A 269 -14.24 -13.43 16.52
N PRO A 270 -12.93 -13.01 16.45
CA PRO A 270 -12.23 -12.83 15.20
C PRO A 270 -12.18 -14.11 14.36
N ILE A 271 -12.44 -13.95 13.07
CA ILE A 271 -12.45 -15.04 12.08
C ILE A 271 -11.39 -14.70 11.02
N ASN A 272 -10.47 -15.63 10.76
CA ASN A 272 -9.50 -15.48 9.67
C ASN A 272 -10.24 -15.47 8.32
N ALA A 273 -9.90 -14.55 7.41
CA ALA A 273 -10.56 -14.42 6.11
C ALA A 273 -10.29 -15.62 5.19
N GLY A 274 -9.36 -16.50 5.57
CA GLY A 274 -9.09 -17.78 4.91
C GLY A 274 -8.24 -17.67 3.66
N PRO A 275 -7.93 -18.82 3.02
CA PRO A 275 -6.92 -18.92 1.96
C PRO A 275 -7.33 -18.27 0.62
N ALA A 276 -8.57 -17.80 0.48
CA ALA A 276 -8.96 -16.98 -0.65
C ALA A 276 -8.35 -15.57 -0.57
N ILE A 277 -8.22 -15.05 0.66
CA ILE A 277 -7.68 -13.74 0.97
C ILE A 277 -6.26 -13.83 1.52
N ASN A 278 -5.99 -14.68 2.52
CA ASN A 278 -4.72 -14.73 3.22
C ASN A 278 -3.74 -15.73 2.58
N SER A 279 -2.45 -15.50 2.78
CA SER A 279 -1.33 -16.26 2.21
C SER A 279 -0.33 -16.66 3.30
N ALA A 280 0.81 -17.21 2.89
CA ALA A 280 1.94 -17.46 3.80
C ALA A 280 2.82 -16.20 4.02
N GLY A 281 2.52 -15.09 3.36
CA GLY A 281 3.16 -13.78 3.55
C GLY A 281 2.41 -12.91 4.54
N ASP A 282 2.54 -11.59 4.39
CA ASP A 282 1.75 -10.62 5.11
C ASP A 282 0.60 -10.12 4.21
N ASP A 283 -0.63 -10.18 4.70
CA ASP A 283 -1.82 -9.69 4.03
C ASP A 283 -2.41 -8.54 4.87
N GLU A 284 -2.43 -7.31 4.34
CA GLU A 284 -2.66 -6.09 5.09
C GLU A 284 -3.56 -5.08 4.35
N SER A 285 -3.95 -4.02 5.05
CA SER A 285 -4.69 -2.87 4.52
C SER A 285 -5.94 -3.25 3.71
N PRO A 286 -6.86 -4.06 4.26
CA PRO A 286 -8.08 -4.39 3.54
C PRO A 286 -8.91 -3.13 3.27
N PHE A 287 -9.45 -3.05 2.06
CA PHE A 287 -10.46 -2.07 1.67
C PHE A 287 -11.60 -2.80 0.96
N VAL A 288 -12.75 -2.91 1.63
CA VAL A 288 -13.98 -3.41 1.01
C VAL A 288 -14.69 -2.22 0.37
N HIS A 289 -14.83 -2.27 -0.96
CA HIS A 289 -15.53 -1.22 -1.69
C HIS A 289 -17.02 -1.20 -1.32
N TYR A 290 -17.63 -0.06 -1.51
CA TYR A 290 -19.04 0.19 -1.22
C TYR A 290 -20.04 -0.63 -2.06
N ASP A 291 -19.57 -1.41 -3.06
CA ASP A 291 -20.37 -2.42 -3.74
C ASP A 291 -20.61 -3.68 -2.86
N GLY A 292 -19.88 -3.81 -1.75
CA GLY A 292 -19.91 -4.95 -0.84
C GLY A 292 -19.40 -6.26 -1.44
N GLN A 293 -18.92 -6.24 -2.69
CA GLN A 293 -18.52 -7.41 -3.48
C GLN A 293 -17.03 -7.45 -3.79
N THR A 294 -16.33 -6.31 -3.68
CA THR A 294 -14.92 -6.17 -4.08
C THR A 294 -14.07 -5.79 -2.87
N MET A 295 -12.98 -6.51 -2.64
CA MET A 295 -11.96 -6.18 -1.65
C MET A 295 -10.62 -5.95 -2.36
N TYR A 296 -9.95 -4.87 -2.01
CA TYR A 296 -8.57 -4.58 -2.37
C TYR A 296 -7.72 -4.68 -1.11
N PHE A 297 -6.49 -5.15 -1.22
CA PHE A 297 -5.60 -5.26 -0.06
C PHE A 297 -4.14 -5.38 -0.52
N MET A 298 -3.22 -5.24 0.42
CA MET A 298 -1.78 -5.38 0.20
C MET A 298 -1.33 -6.79 0.60
N ARG A 299 -0.39 -7.34 -0.17
CA ARG A 299 0.26 -8.61 0.17
C ARG A 299 1.75 -8.54 -0.07
N ASN A 300 2.53 -8.91 0.93
CA ASN A 300 3.97 -9.16 0.79
C ASN A 300 4.20 -10.66 0.62
N SER A 301 4.45 -11.10 -0.58
CA SER A 301 4.69 -12.51 -0.87
C SER A 301 5.73 -12.70 -1.98
N LYS A 302 6.32 -13.89 -2.02
CA LYS A 302 7.31 -14.25 -3.05
C LYS A 302 6.72 -14.33 -4.46
N GLU A 303 5.41 -14.46 -4.58
CA GLU A 303 4.69 -14.52 -5.85
C GLU A 303 4.42 -13.13 -6.45
N GLY A 304 4.56 -12.06 -5.65
CA GLY A 304 4.38 -10.68 -6.07
C GLY A 304 5.53 -10.13 -6.92
N LEU A 305 5.39 -8.92 -7.44
CA LEU A 305 6.39 -8.22 -8.24
C LEU A 305 7.46 -7.55 -7.37
N GLY A 306 7.02 -6.97 -6.25
CA GLY A 306 7.86 -6.23 -5.32
C GLY A 306 7.86 -6.79 -3.91
N GLY A 307 7.85 -5.89 -2.94
CA GLY A 307 7.61 -6.19 -1.54
C GLY A 307 6.11 -6.35 -1.29
N TYR A 308 5.41 -5.26 -0.99
CA TYR A 308 3.95 -5.26 -0.94
C TYR A 308 3.36 -4.96 -2.31
N ASP A 309 2.58 -5.90 -2.82
CA ASP A 309 1.78 -5.75 -4.05
C ASP A 309 0.29 -5.60 -3.70
N LEU A 310 -0.45 -4.93 -4.57
CA LEU A 310 -1.90 -4.81 -4.50
C LEU A 310 -2.59 -6.03 -5.10
N TYR A 311 -3.57 -6.52 -4.37
CA TYR A 311 -4.43 -7.64 -4.76
C TYR A 311 -5.89 -7.23 -4.74
N ILE A 312 -6.68 -7.91 -5.56
CA ILE A 312 -8.13 -7.77 -5.62
C ILE A 312 -8.78 -9.13 -5.38
N ALA A 313 -9.83 -9.15 -4.59
CA ALA A 313 -10.72 -10.32 -4.44
C ALA A 313 -12.17 -9.91 -4.65
N ARG A 314 -12.96 -10.80 -5.23
CA ARG A 314 -14.38 -10.59 -5.48
C ARG A 314 -15.22 -11.63 -4.76
N ARG A 315 -16.41 -11.27 -4.35
CA ARG A 315 -17.38 -12.25 -3.84
C ARG A 315 -18.00 -13.01 -4.99
N GLY A 316 -18.07 -14.34 -4.83
CA GLY A 316 -18.83 -15.18 -5.73
C GLY A 316 -20.34 -15.07 -5.48
N ILE A 317 -21.13 -15.71 -6.32
CA ILE A 317 -22.59 -15.77 -6.19
C ILE A 317 -23.05 -16.44 -4.86
N ASP A 318 -22.17 -17.24 -4.26
CA ASP A 318 -22.37 -17.86 -2.95
C ASP A 318 -22.03 -16.94 -1.77
N GLY A 319 -21.65 -15.67 -2.05
CA GLY A 319 -21.27 -14.67 -1.07
C GLY A 319 -19.87 -14.86 -0.49
N LYS A 320 -19.12 -15.88 -0.91
CA LYS A 320 -17.76 -16.13 -0.43
C LYS A 320 -16.72 -15.38 -1.26
N TRP A 321 -15.61 -15.02 -0.63
CA TRP A 321 -14.47 -14.46 -1.35
C TRP A 321 -13.87 -15.51 -2.30
N GLN A 322 -13.69 -15.12 -3.53
CA GLN A 322 -12.92 -15.87 -4.51
C GLN A 322 -11.43 -15.64 -4.29
N LYS A 323 -10.59 -16.52 -4.86
CA LYS A 323 -9.13 -16.39 -4.75
C LYS A 323 -8.69 -15.02 -5.23
N ALA A 324 -7.91 -14.34 -4.39
CA ALA A 324 -7.34 -13.04 -4.71
C ALA A 324 -6.39 -13.11 -5.91
N GLU A 325 -6.44 -12.07 -6.73
CA GLU A 325 -5.62 -11.88 -7.93
C GLU A 325 -4.66 -10.72 -7.71
N ASN A 326 -3.38 -10.90 -8.08
CA ASN A 326 -2.40 -9.82 -8.13
C ASN A 326 -2.80 -8.85 -9.25
N MET A 327 -2.82 -7.54 -8.96
CA MET A 327 -3.23 -6.55 -9.95
C MET A 327 -2.19 -6.32 -11.05
N GLY A 328 -0.96 -6.80 -10.85
CA GLY A 328 0.11 -6.77 -11.85
C GLY A 328 0.58 -5.37 -12.23
N SER A 329 1.53 -5.32 -13.16
CA SER A 329 2.02 -4.06 -13.72
C SER A 329 0.93 -3.41 -14.62
N PRO A 330 0.84 -2.08 -14.64
CA PRO A 330 1.69 -1.07 -14.01
C PRO A 330 1.23 -0.62 -12.61
N ILE A 331 0.17 -1.23 -12.05
CA ILE A 331 -0.31 -0.91 -10.70
C ILE A 331 0.73 -1.37 -9.68
N ASN A 332 1.13 -2.64 -9.75
CA ASN A 332 2.22 -3.19 -8.97
C ASN A 332 3.57 -3.02 -9.69
N THR A 333 4.62 -2.80 -8.92
CA THR A 333 5.98 -2.55 -9.40
C THR A 333 7.00 -3.45 -8.67
N GLY A 334 8.27 -3.21 -8.86
CA GLY A 334 9.32 -3.88 -8.06
C GLY A 334 9.56 -3.23 -6.69
N ALA A 335 8.76 -2.22 -6.31
CA ALA A 335 8.81 -1.55 -5.00
C ALA A 335 7.68 -2.04 -4.09
N ASP A 336 7.46 -1.33 -2.99
CA ASP A 336 6.27 -1.50 -2.15
C ASP A 336 5.16 -0.59 -2.68
N GLU A 337 3.99 -1.15 -2.92
CA GLU A 337 2.76 -0.38 -3.13
C GLU A 337 2.08 -0.15 -1.77
N GLY A 338 1.64 1.09 -1.56
CA GLY A 338 0.86 1.45 -0.37
C GLY A 338 -0.62 1.09 -0.49
N ALA A 339 -1.37 1.32 0.57
CA ALA A 339 -2.80 1.03 0.61
C ALA A 339 -3.55 1.70 -0.56
N LEU A 340 -4.41 0.93 -1.21
CA LEU A 340 -5.29 1.41 -2.27
C LEU A 340 -6.71 1.52 -1.76
N THR A 341 -7.36 2.63 -2.10
CA THR A 341 -8.80 2.82 -1.89
C THR A 341 -9.46 3.27 -3.18
N VAL A 342 -10.71 2.86 -3.38
CA VAL A 342 -11.45 3.18 -4.60
C VAL A 342 -12.60 4.10 -4.25
N HIS A 343 -12.75 5.15 -5.04
CA HIS A 343 -13.84 6.10 -4.93
C HIS A 343 -15.20 5.38 -5.09
N PRO A 344 -16.28 5.83 -4.45
CA PRO A 344 -17.62 5.23 -4.59
C PRO A 344 -18.12 5.07 -6.04
N ASN A 345 -17.55 5.83 -7.00
CA ASN A 345 -17.85 5.66 -8.42
C ASN A 345 -17.32 4.33 -9.02
N GLY A 346 -16.47 3.59 -8.29
CA GLY A 346 -15.88 2.33 -8.72
C GLY A 346 -14.78 2.43 -9.78
N MET A 347 -14.45 3.63 -10.23
CA MET A 347 -13.53 3.85 -11.36
C MET A 347 -12.19 4.49 -10.96
N THR A 348 -12.23 5.43 -10.02
CA THR A 348 -11.04 6.18 -9.60
C THR A 348 -10.49 5.59 -8.31
N ALA A 349 -9.18 5.46 -8.22
CA ALA A 349 -8.49 4.95 -7.04
C ALA A 349 -7.46 5.96 -6.53
N ILE A 350 -7.23 5.93 -5.22
CA ILE A 350 -6.11 6.59 -4.55
C ILE A 350 -5.16 5.51 -4.04
N ILE A 351 -3.88 5.73 -4.26
CA ILE A 351 -2.80 4.89 -3.77
C ILE A 351 -1.78 5.77 -3.02
N THR A 352 -1.17 5.21 -1.99
CA THR A 352 0.00 5.82 -1.36
C THR A 352 1.26 5.37 -2.09
N ARG A 353 2.11 6.30 -2.49
CA ARG A 353 3.43 5.99 -3.07
C ARG A 353 4.52 6.88 -2.51
N MET A 354 5.71 6.30 -2.43
CA MET A 354 6.92 7.04 -2.10
C MET A 354 7.38 7.85 -3.32
N THR A 355 7.58 9.15 -3.11
CA THR A 355 8.10 10.08 -4.11
C THR A 355 9.64 10.00 -4.20
N GLU A 356 10.22 10.70 -5.17
CA GLU A 356 11.68 10.81 -5.31
C GLU A 356 12.36 11.44 -4.08
N ASP A 357 11.65 12.30 -3.36
CA ASP A 357 12.12 12.94 -2.12
C ASP A 357 12.00 12.01 -0.88
N ALA A 358 11.71 10.73 -1.09
CA ALA A 358 11.55 9.71 -0.06
C ALA A 358 10.42 10.01 0.94
N LYS A 359 9.39 10.74 0.53
CA LYS A 359 8.15 10.93 1.28
C LYS A 359 7.00 10.13 0.66
N ASN A 360 6.02 9.80 1.47
CA ASN A 360 4.78 9.19 1.00
C ASN A 360 3.79 10.29 0.62
N ASP A 361 3.24 10.20 -0.59
CA ASP A 361 2.16 11.05 -1.07
C ASP A 361 0.99 10.20 -1.56
N LEU A 362 -0.18 10.80 -1.61
CA LEU A 362 -1.36 10.24 -2.24
C LEU A 362 -1.35 10.55 -3.73
N PHE A 363 -1.63 9.53 -4.53
CA PHE A 363 -1.77 9.64 -5.98
C PHE A 363 -3.14 9.10 -6.40
N GLU A 364 -3.75 9.79 -7.34
CA GLU A 364 -5.00 9.37 -7.95
C GLU A 364 -4.77 8.82 -9.35
N PHE A 365 -5.57 7.83 -9.74
CA PHE A 365 -5.56 7.28 -11.09
C PHE A 365 -6.87 6.58 -11.42
N GLU A 366 -7.14 6.43 -12.72
CA GLU A 366 -8.28 5.65 -13.20
C GLU A 366 -7.93 4.16 -13.22
N LEU A 367 -8.75 3.34 -12.55
CA LEU A 367 -8.60 1.89 -12.54
C LEU A 367 -8.88 1.29 -13.92
N GLN A 368 -8.06 0.35 -14.32
CA GLN A 368 -8.32 -0.51 -15.46
C GLN A 368 -9.68 -1.22 -15.28
N GLU A 369 -10.45 -1.36 -16.36
CA GLU A 369 -11.83 -1.89 -16.32
C GLU A 369 -11.95 -3.22 -15.56
N LYS A 370 -10.99 -4.13 -15.76
CA LYS A 370 -10.95 -5.44 -15.08
C LYS A 370 -10.83 -5.36 -13.55
N PHE A 371 -10.33 -4.23 -13.03
CA PHE A 371 -10.14 -4.01 -11.60
C PHE A 371 -11.17 -3.08 -10.98
N ARG A 372 -12.08 -2.50 -11.77
CA ARG A 372 -13.14 -1.64 -11.26
C ARG A 372 -14.13 -2.42 -10.42
N SER A 373 -14.59 -1.81 -9.34
CA SER A 373 -15.74 -2.24 -8.57
C SER A 373 -17.03 -1.73 -9.22
N ALA A 374 -18.17 -2.28 -8.82
CA ALA A 374 -19.44 -1.75 -9.28
C ALA A 374 -19.66 -0.33 -8.74
N PRO A 375 -20.10 0.63 -9.57
CA PRO A 375 -20.39 1.97 -9.08
C PRO A 375 -21.56 1.94 -8.10
N LEU A 376 -21.49 2.75 -7.05
CA LEU A 376 -22.58 2.90 -6.13
C LEU A 376 -23.75 3.62 -6.82
N GLN A 377 -24.93 3.04 -6.76
CA GLN A 377 -26.17 3.67 -7.21
C GLN A 377 -26.96 4.11 -5.97
N ALA A 378 -27.08 5.43 -5.77
CA ALA A 378 -27.94 5.97 -4.73
C ALA A 378 -29.41 5.79 -5.13
N LEU A 379 -30.18 5.05 -4.34
CA LEU A 379 -31.62 4.96 -4.45
C LEU A 379 -32.25 5.86 -3.38
N THR A 380 -32.88 6.95 -3.78
CA THR A 380 -33.68 7.78 -2.86
C THR A 380 -35.09 7.21 -2.79
N VAL A 381 -35.45 6.64 -1.65
CA VAL A 381 -36.81 6.18 -1.37
C VAL A 381 -37.52 7.22 -0.49
N THR A 382 -38.54 7.86 -1.03
CA THR A 382 -39.40 8.74 -0.25
C THR A 382 -40.58 7.92 0.29
N ILE A 383 -40.62 7.72 1.61
CA ILE A 383 -41.75 7.08 2.26
C ILE A 383 -42.73 8.19 2.60
N THR A 384 -43.86 8.21 1.90
CA THR A 384 -45.00 9.10 2.24
C THR A 384 -45.99 8.29 3.05
N ASP A 385 -46.26 8.75 4.28
CA ASP A 385 -47.40 8.26 5.06
C ASP A 385 -48.67 8.75 4.39
N GLN A 386 -49.40 7.86 3.75
CA GLN A 386 -50.77 8.16 3.32
C GLN A 386 -51.66 7.97 4.54
N GLY A 387 -51.74 9.00 5.38
CA GLY A 387 -52.66 9.04 6.52
C GLY A 387 -54.06 8.66 6.08
N THR A 388 -54.58 7.62 6.69
CA THR A 388 -55.98 7.20 6.62
C THR A 388 -56.90 8.21 7.26
#